data_90a38bdb2dd0eea7844d9d73507ac0ff
#
_entry.id   90a38bdb2dd0eea7844d9d73507ac0ff
#
_cell.length_a   1.000
_cell.length_b   1.000
_cell.length_c   1.000
_cell.angle_alpha   90.00
_cell.angle_beta   90.00
_cell.angle_gamma   90.00
#
_symmetry.space_group_name_H-M   'P 1'
#
loop_
_entity.id
_entity.type
_entity.pdbx_description
1 polymer ?
#
loop_
_entity_poly.entity_id
_entity_poly.type
_entity_poly.pdbx_seq_one_letter_code
_entity_poly.pdbx_strand_id
1 'polypeptide(L)'
;IFSLAIVFRGLSAAVFGKWLERAGPRKAMFASAICFCSGFFISAIGVQVHQLWLIYIGYGVIGGIGLGIGYISPVSTLIKWFPDRPGMATGMAIMGFGGGALIGSPLARNLMDKFRSEHDLGVEKTFLVMGAIYFVAMMYGVFTVRVPQPGWKPEGWVAPAKPKALVTAHNVEVNTAFGTLQFWLLWIVLCMNVTAGIGILEQASPMIQELFRGRITATAAAGFVALLSLFNMGGRFIWSSVSDYIGRKNTYYVFFVLGIVLYYLAPRTGASGLNSIPLFVIIAAVIVSMYGGGFATVPAYLRDLFGTMEVGAIHGRLLTAWSAAGIFGPVLVNYIREYEKNKGVPLADSYSTVLYVMVGLLVVGLLANLAVRPVDSKYWYKAENADNNVAVPSPAAVRG
;
A
#
# COMPACT_ATOMS: atom_id res chain seq x y z
N ILE A 1 15.81 7.63 -4.22
CA ILE A 1 15.62 7.16 -2.85
C ILE A 1 14.23 6.54 -2.70
N PHE A 2 13.15 7.27 -3.01
CA PHE A 2 11.77 6.82 -2.86
C PHE A 2 11.48 5.49 -3.59
N SER A 3 11.80 5.40 -4.89
CA SER A 3 11.62 4.17 -5.68
C SER A 3 12.40 2.99 -5.11
N LEU A 4 13.63 3.23 -4.61
CA LEU A 4 14.44 2.22 -3.97
C LEU A 4 13.74 1.68 -2.69
N ALA A 5 13.23 2.57 -1.85
CA ALA A 5 12.51 2.20 -0.63
C ALA A 5 11.24 1.36 -0.95
N ILE A 6 10.50 1.72 -2.00
CA ILE A 6 9.32 0.95 -2.45
C ILE A 6 9.71 -0.45 -2.95
N VAL A 7 10.79 -0.55 -3.72
CA VAL A 7 11.28 -1.85 -4.22
C VAL A 7 11.68 -2.75 -3.06
N PHE A 8 12.54 -2.27 -2.16
CA PHE A 8 13.00 -3.07 -1.02
C PHE A 8 11.89 -3.40 -0.04
N ARG A 9 10.88 -2.53 0.10
CA ARG A 9 9.67 -2.82 0.87
C ARG A 9 8.90 -4.01 0.30
N GLY A 10 8.63 -4.06 -0.99
CA GLY A 10 7.90 -5.18 -1.59
C GLY A 10 8.73 -6.46 -1.61
N LEU A 11 10.03 -6.37 -1.92
CA LEU A 11 10.92 -7.53 -1.90
C LEU A 11 11.07 -8.13 -0.51
N SER A 12 11.29 -7.31 0.52
CA SER A 12 11.39 -7.80 1.89
C SER A 12 10.09 -8.42 2.40
N ALA A 13 8.95 -7.82 2.05
CA ALA A 13 7.64 -8.38 2.33
C ALA A 13 7.46 -9.78 1.71
N ALA A 14 7.90 -9.95 0.45
CA ALA A 14 7.82 -11.23 -0.26
C ALA A 14 8.75 -12.30 0.36
N VAL A 15 9.97 -11.92 0.72
CA VAL A 15 10.99 -12.84 1.26
C VAL A 15 10.67 -13.21 2.70
N PHE A 16 10.39 -12.23 3.56
CA PHE A 16 10.19 -12.46 4.99
C PHE A 16 8.77 -12.84 5.39
N GLY A 17 7.80 -12.83 4.47
CA GLY A 17 6.39 -13.13 4.78
C GLY A 17 6.20 -14.50 5.44
N LYS A 18 6.87 -15.56 4.97
CA LYS A 18 6.80 -16.90 5.58
C LYS A 18 7.48 -16.97 6.96
N TRP A 19 8.60 -16.28 7.12
CA TRP A 19 9.24 -16.15 8.42
C TRP A 19 8.36 -15.43 9.43
N LEU A 20 7.67 -14.37 9.00
CA LEU A 20 6.77 -13.59 9.83
C LEU A 20 5.61 -14.43 10.40
N GLU A 21 4.99 -15.29 9.58
CA GLU A 21 3.92 -16.19 10.04
C GLU A 21 4.41 -17.17 11.11
N ARG A 22 5.67 -17.64 11.02
CA ARG A 22 6.30 -18.56 11.99
C ARG A 22 6.82 -17.84 13.24
N ALA A 23 7.47 -16.70 13.07
CA ALA A 23 8.08 -15.94 14.16
C ALA A 23 7.07 -15.19 15.01
N GLY A 24 5.90 -14.90 14.44
CA GLY A 24 4.84 -14.12 15.06
C GLY A 24 5.03 -12.61 14.94
N PRO A 25 3.95 -11.83 15.17
CA PRO A 25 3.93 -10.39 14.87
C PRO A 25 4.91 -9.57 15.72
N ARG A 26 5.11 -9.94 16.99
CA ARG A 26 5.99 -9.16 17.88
C ARG A 26 7.44 -9.17 17.42
N LYS A 27 7.99 -10.36 17.09
CA LYS A 27 9.36 -10.48 16.60
C LYS A 27 9.54 -9.76 15.26
N ALA A 28 8.55 -9.90 14.37
CA ALA A 28 8.56 -9.22 13.09
C ALA A 28 8.49 -7.69 13.23
N MET A 29 7.60 -7.17 14.07
CA MET A 29 7.50 -5.74 14.34
C MET A 29 8.75 -5.18 15.01
N PHE A 30 9.39 -5.96 15.90
CA PHE A 30 10.66 -5.58 16.51
C PHE A 30 11.78 -5.47 15.45
N ALA A 31 11.93 -6.49 14.60
CA ALA A 31 12.90 -6.46 13.49
C ALA A 31 12.64 -5.26 12.56
N SER A 32 11.35 -4.99 12.25
CA SER A 32 10.95 -3.81 11.48
C SER A 32 11.37 -2.50 12.14
N ALA A 33 11.14 -2.34 13.45
CA ALA A 33 11.51 -1.15 14.20
C ALA A 33 13.02 -0.89 14.16
N ILE A 34 13.82 -1.94 14.38
CA ILE A 34 15.28 -1.85 14.28
C ILE A 34 15.71 -1.45 12.87
N CYS A 35 15.25 -2.16 11.82
CA CYS A 35 15.63 -1.84 10.44
C CYS A 35 15.19 -0.44 10.02
N PHE A 36 13.94 -0.06 10.28
CA PHE A 36 13.42 1.23 9.84
C PHE A 36 14.12 2.39 10.52
N CYS A 37 14.28 2.34 11.84
CA CYS A 37 14.90 3.43 12.60
C CYS A 37 16.43 3.50 12.37
N SER A 38 17.10 2.36 12.21
CA SER A 38 18.53 2.37 11.81
C SER A 38 18.72 3.00 10.43
N GLY A 39 17.75 2.82 9.52
CA GLY A 39 17.74 3.50 8.22
C GLY A 39 17.74 5.02 8.35
N PHE A 40 16.97 5.59 9.31
CA PHE A 40 16.98 7.01 9.62
C PHE A 40 18.33 7.47 10.20
N PHE A 41 18.90 6.72 11.15
CA PHE A 41 20.18 7.07 11.76
C PHE A 41 21.35 7.00 10.77
N ILE A 42 21.40 5.97 9.91
CA ILE A 42 22.40 5.87 8.84
C ILE A 42 22.24 7.04 7.85
N SER A 43 21.01 7.42 7.55
CA SER A 43 20.75 8.56 6.66
C SER A 43 21.19 9.88 7.30
N ALA A 44 21.02 10.06 8.60
CA ALA A 44 21.52 11.21 9.32
C ALA A 44 23.05 11.31 9.21
N ILE A 45 23.76 10.19 9.41
CA ILE A 45 25.21 10.13 9.20
C ILE A 45 25.57 10.49 7.76
N GLY A 46 24.80 9.98 6.77
CA GLY A 46 25.00 10.29 5.36
C GLY A 46 24.88 11.77 5.04
N VAL A 47 23.95 12.48 5.68
CA VAL A 47 23.83 13.94 5.58
C VAL A 47 25.03 14.62 6.20
N GLN A 48 25.43 14.21 7.42
CA GLN A 48 26.55 14.79 8.17
C GLN A 48 27.88 14.69 7.39
N VAL A 49 28.15 13.53 6.82
CA VAL A 49 29.40 13.30 6.06
C VAL A 49 29.28 13.63 4.57
N HIS A 50 28.16 14.22 4.12
CA HIS A 50 27.86 14.59 2.73
C HIS A 50 27.98 13.42 1.75
N GLN A 51 27.60 12.20 2.17
CA GLN A 51 27.65 10.98 1.38
C GLN A 51 26.26 10.48 1.01
N LEU A 52 25.82 10.77 -0.21
CA LEU A 52 24.49 10.43 -0.71
C LEU A 52 24.21 8.93 -0.72
N TRP A 53 25.22 8.08 -0.97
CA TRP A 53 25.05 6.63 -0.98
C TRP A 53 24.63 6.04 0.37
N LEU A 54 25.00 6.68 1.50
CA LEU A 54 24.52 6.30 2.83
C LEU A 54 23.01 6.52 2.99
N ILE A 55 22.46 7.56 2.36
CA ILE A 55 21.01 7.81 2.36
C ILE A 55 20.30 6.75 1.49
N TYR A 56 20.88 6.36 0.36
CA TYR A 56 20.34 5.26 -0.45
C TYR A 56 20.30 3.94 0.34
N ILE A 57 21.38 3.58 1.02
CA ILE A 57 21.45 2.35 1.82
C ILE A 57 20.58 2.49 3.08
N GLY A 58 20.69 3.59 3.82
CA GLY A 58 19.97 3.80 5.07
C GLY A 58 18.46 3.84 4.85
N TYR A 59 17.96 4.89 4.25
CA TYR A 59 16.51 5.08 4.06
C TYR A 59 15.96 4.17 2.94
N GLY A 60 16.68 4.07 1.82
CA GLY A 60 16.21 3.33 0.67
C GLY A 60 16.19 1.81 0.89
N VAL A 61 17.31 1.22 1.29
CA VAL A 61 17.43 -0.25 1.41
C VAL A 61 16.96 -0.71 2.79
N ILE A 62 17.66 -0.31 3.86
CA ILE A 62 17.41 -0.81 5.22
C ILE A 62 16.05 -0.33 5.72
N GLY A 63 15.73 0.95 5.53
CA GLY A 63 14.42 1.51 5.85
C GLY A 63 13.30 0.84 5.06
N GLY A 64 13.51 0.60 3.76
CA GLY A 64 12.58 -0.13 2.90
C GLY A 64 12.31 -1.56 3.39
N ILE A 65 13.36 -2.30 3.79
CA ILE A 65 13.23 -3.63 4.40
C ILE A 65 12.38 -3.55 5.67
N GLY A 66 12.69 -2.61 6.55
CA GLY A 66 11.94 -2.40 7.79
C GLY A 66 10.44 -2.14 7.51
N LEU A 67 10.14 -1.28 6.55
CA LEU A 67 8.76 -0.98 6.14
C LEU A 67 8.02 -2.22 5.61
N GLY A 68 8.67 -3.07 4.83
CA GLY A 68 8.03 -4.27 4.27
C GLY A 68 7.66 -5.30 5.35
N ILE A 69 8.59 -5.59 6.26
CA ILE A 69 8.34 -6.51 7.38
C ILE A 69 7.24 -5.95 8.30
N GLY A 70 7.31 -4.66 8.63
CA GLY A 70 6.37 -4.01 9.54
C GLY A 70 4.97 -3.83 9.00
N TYR A 71 4.82 -3.78 7.67
CA TYR A 71 3.53 -3.60 7.04
C TYR A 71 2.64 -4.86 7.11
N ILE A 72 3.19 -6.04 6.84
CA ILE A 72 2.42 -7.28 6.77
C ILE A 72 1.92 -7.72 8.15
N SER A 73 2.74 -7.51 9.18
CA SER A 73 2.52 -8.04 10.52
C SER A 73 1.19 -7.61 11.17
N PRO A 74 0.88 -6.30 11.27
CA PRO A 74 -0.40 -5.87 11.83
C PRO A 74 -1.58 -6.26 10.96
N VAL A 75 -1.44 -6.26 9.63
CA VAL A 75 -2.51 -6.61 8.70
C VAL A 75 -2.94 -8.06 8.87
N SER A 76 -1.98 -9.01 8.85
CA SER A 76 -2.28 -10.43 9.05
C SER A 76 -2.83 -10.71 10.45
N THR A 77 -2.37 -9.98 11.46
CA THR A 77 -2.86 -10.12 12.84
C THR A 77 -4.31 -9.65 12.98
N LEU A 78 -4.66 -8.48 12.42
CA LEU A 78 -6.03 -7.96 12.52
C LEU A 78 -7.05 -8.78 11.74
N ILE A 79 -6.69 -9.39 10.62
CA ILE A 79 -7.56 -10.34 9.91
C ILE A 79 -7.94 -11.53 10.82
N LYS A 80 -7.03 -11.97 11.70
CA LYS A 80 -7.27 -13.06 12.65
C LYS A 80 -8.18 -12.63 13.83
N TRP A 81 -8.11 -11.35 14.23
CA TRP A 81 -8.96 -10.79 15.27
C TRP A 81 -10.40 -10.50 14.80
N PHE A 82 -10.58 -10.16 13.54
CA PHE A 82 -11.89 -9.77 12.97
C PHE A 82 -12.27 -10.66 11.79
N PRO A 83 -12.54 -11.98 12.05
CA PRO A 83 -12.92 -12.90 10.99
C PRO A 83 -14.29 -12.58 10.36
N ASP A 84 -15.13 -11.82 11.07
CA ASP A 84 -16.46 -11.35 10.64
C ASP A 84 -16.36 -10.15 9.67
N ARG A 85 -15.35 -9.28 9.83
CA ARG A 85 -15.16 -8.04 9.06
C ARG A 85 -13.70 -7.83 8.64
N PRO A 86 -13.13 -8.75 7.86
CA PRO A 86 -11.71 -8.69 7.50
C PRO A 86 -11.35 -7.47 6.66
N GLY A 87 -12.28 -6.93 5.86
CA GLY A 87 -12.08 -5.70 5.10
C GLY A 87 -11.96 -4.48 5.99
N MET A 88 -12.87 -4.32 6.96
CA MET A 88 -12.77 -3.25 7.95
C MET A 88 -11.44 -3.34 8.73
N ALA A 89 -11.06 -4.55 9.16
CA ALA A 89 -9.82 -4.77 9.90
C ALA A 89 -8.58 -4.38 9.11
N THR A 90 -8.49 -4.78 7.84
CA THR A 90 -7.39 -4.39 6.95
C THR A 90 -7.40 -2.90 6.66
N GLY A 91 -8.58 -2.31 6.46
CA GLY A 91 -8.75 -0.87 6.29
C GLY A 91 -8.19 -0.06 7.45
N MET A 92 -8.55 -0.43 8.69
CA MET A 92 -8.02 0.21 9.90
C MET A 92 -6.51 0.06 10.02
N ALA A 93 -5.97 -1.14 9.77
CA ALA A 93 -4.52 -1.37 9.82
C ALA A 93 -3.74 -0.50 8.83
N ILE A 94 -4.30 -0.31 7.64
CA ILE A 94 -3.61 0.31 6.51
C ILE A 94 -3.90 1.82 6.42
N MET A 95 -5.00 2.32 7.00
CA MET A 95 -5.34 3.74 6.95
C MET A 95 -4.27 4.62 7.60
N GLY A 96 -3.65 4.16 8.68
CA GLY A 96 -2.55 4.86 9.33
C GLY A 96 -1.36 5.12 8.41
N PHE A 97 -1.11 4.21 7.46
CA PHE A 97 -0.10 4.40 6.43
C PHE A 97 -0.48 5.51 5.42
N GLY A 98 -1.76 5.62 5.07
CA GLY A 98 -2.27 6.71 4.21
C GLY A 98 -2.23 8.08 4.90
N GLY A 99 -2.43 8.10 6.22
CA GLY A 99 -2.41 9.31 7.05
C GLY A 99 -1.01 9.76 7.51
N GLY A 100 0.02 8.95 7.26
CA GLY A 100 1.39 9.24 7.75
C GLY A 100 1.94 10.57 7.25
N ALA A 101 1.64 10.95 6.01
CA ALA A 101 2.05 12.23 5.45
C ALA A 101 1.40 13.44 6.12
N LEU A 102 0.18 13.31 6.64
CA LEU A 102 -0.52 14.40 7.34
C LEU A 102 0.18 14.78 8.66
N ILE A 103 0.82 13.83 9.31
CA ILE A 103 1.57 14.04 10.56
C ILE A 103 3.06 14.20 10.27
N GLY A 104 3.62 13.32 9.47
CA GLY A 104 5.06 13.25 9.23
C GLY A 104 5.62 14.44 8.46
N SER A 105 4.89 14.95 7.46
CA SER A 105 5.39 16.10 6.66
C SER A 105 5.42 17.40 7.45
N PRO A 106 4.37 17.82 8.21
CA PRO A 106 4.46 18.97 9.08
C PRO A 106 5.51 18.81 10.18
N LEU A 107 5.60 17.62 10.80
CA LEU A 107 6.61 17.34 11.80
C LEU A 107 8.03 17.50 11.24
N ALA A 108 8.33 16.92 10.09
CA ALA A 108 9.62 17.03 9.45
C ALA A 108 9.96 18.49 9.12
N ARG A 109 9.00 19.27 8.59
CA ARG A 109 9.17 20.69 8.29
C ARG A 109 9.49 21.49 9.55
N ASN A 110 8.66 21.34 10.60
CA ASN A 110 8.87 22.06 11.87
C ASN A 110 10.22 21.73 12.49
N LEU A 111 10.66 20.47 12.40
CA LEU A 111 11.98 20.07 12.91
C LEU A 111 13.12 20.67 12.07
N MET A 112 12.99 20.66 10.74
CA MET A 112 13.97 21.29 9.86
C MET A 112 14.07 22.79 10.12
N ASP A 113 12.94 23.48 10.24
CA ASP A 113 12.92 24.93 10.54
C ASP A 113 13.54 25.21 11.92
N LYS A 114 13.27 24.37 12.94
CA LYS A 114 13.82 24.48 14.28
C LYS A 114 15.34 24.27 14.32
N PHE A 115 15.85 23.33 13.52
CA PHE A 115 17.26 22.97 13.50
C PHE A 115 18.06 23.71 12.42
N ARG A 116 17.39 24.54 11.64
CA ARG A 116 18.02 25.34 10.58
C ARG A 116 19.01 26.35 11.17
N SER A 117 20.17 26.45 10.54
CA SER A 117 21.18 27.49 10.82
C SER A 117 21.63 28.14 9.50
N GLU A 118 22.53 29.13 9.57
CA GLU A 118 23.05 29.82 8.37
C GLU A 118 23.74 28.85 7.38
N HIS A 119 24.28 27.74 7.87
CA HIS A 119 25.05 26.77 7.06
C HIS A 119 24.45 25.36 7.01
N ASP A 120 23.31 25.13 7.69
CA ASP A 120 22.68 23.81 7.78
C ASP A 120 21.16 23.92 7.63
N LEU A 121 20.58 23.09 6.77
CA LEU A 121 19.13 22.99 6.57
C LEU A 121 18.41 22.21 7.70
N GLY A 122 19.14 21.71 8.70
CA GLY A 122 18.58 20.94 9.82
C GLY A 122 18.15 19.52 9.48
N VAL A 123 18.54 19.00 8.32
CA VAL A 123 18.09 17.68 7.83
C VAL A 123 18.63 16.54 8.66
N GLU A 124 19.92 16.58 9.06
CA GLU A 124 20.56 15.56 9.90
C GLU A 124 19.81 15.37 11.21
N LYS A 125 19.65 16.48 11.98
CA LYS A 125 18.97 16.45 13.28
C LYS A 125 17.49 16.04 13.14
N THR A 126 16.85 16.41 12.04
CA THR A 126 15.48 15.97 11.71
C THR A 126 15.41 14.45 11.55
N PHE A 127 16.35 13.82 10.81
CA PHE A 127 16.41 12.37 10.70
C PHE A 127 16.61 11.70 12.07
N LEU A 128 17.49 12.21 12.91
CA LEU A 128 17.75 11.66 14.25
C LEU A 128 16.51 11.73 15.13
N VAL A 129 15.86 12.88 15.20
CA VAL A 129 14.66 13.07 16.05
C VAL A 129 13.48 12.25 15.52
N MET A 130 13.23 12.24 14.23
CA MET A 130 12.16 11.43 13.63
C MET A 130 12.43 9.94 13.83
N GLY A 131 13.67 9.48 13.65
CA GLY A 131 14.06 8.10 13.91
C GLY A 131 13.79 7.67 15.35
N ALA A 132 14.10 8.54 16.33
CA ALA A 132 13.83 8.29 17.74
C ALA A 132 12.32 8.25 18.06
N ILE A 133 11.52 9.19 17.52
CA ILE A 133 10.06 9.22 17.69
C ILE A 133 9.44 7.95 17.10
N TYR A 134 9.84 7.56 15.90
CA TYR A 134 9.34 6.36 15.26
C TYR A 134 9.74 5.10 16.02
N PHE A 135 10.96 5.05 16.55
CA PHE A 135 11.41 3.92 17.36
C PHE A 135 10.50 3.72 18.58
N VAL A 136 10.24 4.78 19.33
CA VAL A 136 9.36 4.72 20.52
C VAL A 136 7.94 4.29 20.13
N ALA A 137 7.36 4.88 19.08
CA ALA A 137 6.02 4.54 18.62
C ALA A 137 5.94 3.08 18.13
N MET A 138 6.93 2.62 17.36
CA MET A 138 6.97 1.23 16.87
C MET A 138 7.17 0.23 18.01
N MET A 139 8.02 0.54 19.01
CA MET A 139 8.20 -0.30 20.20
C MET A 139 6.92 -0.40 21.02
N TYR A 140 6.14 0.67 21.14
CA TYR A 140 4.80 0.59 21.73
C TYR A 140 3.93 -0.46 21.01
N GLY A 141 3.91 -0.44 19.68
CA GLY A 141 3.23 -1.46 18.88
C GLY A 141 3.74 -2.88 19.14
N VAL A 142 5.07 -3.07 19.24
CA VAL A 142 5.70 -4.37 19.55
C VAL A 142 5.19 -4.93 20.88
N PHE A 143 5.03 -4.09 21.89
CA PHE A 143 4.59 -4.53 23.21
C PHE A 143 3.08 -4.76 23.31
N THR A 144 2.27 -4.07 22.52
CA THR A 144 0.80 -4.13 22.59
C THR A 144 0.17 -5.14 21.68
N VAL A 145 0.69 -5.35 20.46
CA VAL A 145 0.08 -6.24 19.47
C VAL A 145 0.23 -7.72 19.87
N ARG A 146 -0.89 -8.46 19.80
CA ARG A 146 -1.00 -9.88 20.10
C ARG A 146 -1.79 -10.61 19.02
N VAL A 147 -1.49 -11.88 18.81
CA VAL A 147 -2.33 -12.80 18.02
C VAL A 147 -3.45 -13.30 18.89
N PRO A 148 -4.70 -13.45 18.38
CA PRO A 148 -5.76 -14.09 19.12
C PRO A 148 -5.42 -15.56 19.40
N GLN A 149 -6.01 -16.10 20.46
CA GLN A 149 -5.85 -17.53 20.79
C GLN A 149 -6.46 -18.42 19.70
N PRO A 150 -5.94 -19.65 19.52
CA PRO A 150 -6.57 -20.62 18.61
C PRO A 150 -8.04 -20.82 18.94
N GLY A 151 -8.89 -20.77 17.92
CA GLY A 151 -10.34 -20.88 18.09
C GLY A 151 -11.06 -19.58 18.47
N TRP A 152 -10.35 -18.45 18.58
CA TRP A 152 -10.96 -17.15 18.84
C TRP A 152 -12.06 -16.82 17.83
N LYS A 153 -13.19 -16.35 18.33
CA LYS A 153 -14.33 -15.85 17.57
C LYS A 153 -14.91 -14.64 18.30
N PRO A 154 -15.36 -13.60 17.58
CA PRO A 154 -16.12 -12.50 18.19
C PRO A 154 -17.39 -13.06 18.88
N GLU A 155 -17.78 -12.45 19.98
CA GLU A 155 -18.97 -12.84 20.74
C GLU A 155 -20.22 -12.77 19.85
N GLY A 156 -21.05 -13.81 19.90
CA GLY A 156 -22.27 -13.92 19.09
C GLY A 156 -22.05 -14.17 17.59
N TRP A 157 -20.80 -14.26 17.11
CA TRP A 157 -20.55 -14.54 15.70
C TRP A 157 -20.52 -16.04 15.39
N VAL A 158 -21.30 -16.41 14.38
CA VAL A 158 -21.31 -17.77 13.82
C VAL A 158 -20.87 -17.69 12.37
N ALA A 159 -19.95 -18.57 11.97
CA ALA A 159 -19.52 -18.64 10.60
C ALA A 159 -20.71 -18.91 9.66
N PRO A 160 -20.86 -18.20 8.52
CA PRO A 160 -21.98 -18.41 7.61
C PRO A 160 -22.03 -19.87 7.14
N ALA A 161 -23.18 -20.49 7.21
CA ALA A 161 -23.40 -21.87 6.78
C ALA A 161 -23.11 -22.08 5.27
N LYS A 162 -23.30 -21.02 4.46
CA LYS A 162 -22.91 -20.98 3.05
C LYS A 162 -21.93 -19.81 2.83
N PRO A 163 -20.66 -20.08 2.55
CA PRO A 163 -19.71 -19.02 2.22
C PRO A 163 -20.15 -18.29 0.93
N LYS A 164 -19.83 -16.99 0.83
CA LYS A 164 -20.01 -16.24 -0.41
C LYS A 164 -19.18 -16.90 -1.52
N ALA A 165 -19.60 -16.77 -2.77
CA ALA A 165 -19.07 -17.49 -3.94
C ALA A 165 -17.53 -17.49 -4.13
N LEU A 166 -16.81 -16.50 -3.55
CA LEU A 166 -15.35 -16.42 -3.62
C LEU A 166 -14.66 -16.63 -2.25
N VAL A 167 -15.42 -16.93 -1.20
CA VAL A 167 -14.87 -17.13 0.16
C VAL A 167 -14.64 -18.60 0.38
N THR A 168 -13.37 -18.99 0.51
CA THR A 168 -13.00 -20.38 0.82
C THR A 168 -13.01 -20.66 2.31
N ALA A 169 -13.41 -21.89 2.67
CA ALA A 169 -13.21 -22.46 4.01
C ALA A 169 -11.85 -23.18 4.14
N HIS A 170 -11.14 -23.35 3.04
CA HIS A 170 -9.88 -24.09 2.97
C HIS A 170 -8.69 -23.14 2.90
N ASN A 171 -7.52 -23.64 3.30
CA ASN A 171 -6.28 -22.90 3.22
C ASN A 171 -5.45 -23.35 2.02
N VAL A 172 -4.59 -22.45 1.53
CA VAL A 172 -3.63 -22.71 0.46
C VAL A 172 -2.26 -22.23 0.95
N GLU A 173 -1.23 -23.03 0.75
CA GLU A 173 0.14 -22.64 1.07
C GLU A 173 0.65 -21.54 0.14
N VAL A 174 1.53 -20.69 0.65
CA VAL A 174 2.07 -19.54 -0.11
C VAL A 174 2.79 -19.94 -1.40
N ASN A 175 3.50 -21.08 -1.43
CA ASN A 175 4.17 -21.54 -2.65
C ASN A 175 3.17 -22.04 -3.69
N THR A 176 2.15 -22.75 -3.26
CA THR A 176 1.05 -23.22 -4.10
C THR A 176 0.23 -22.03 -4.62
N ALA A 177 -0.12 -21.08 -3.73
CA ALA A 177 -0.84 -19.87 -4.11
C ALA A 177 -0.11 -19.07 -5.20
N PHE A 178 1.21 -18.91 -5.09
CA PHE A 178 2.04 -18.23 -6.09
C PHE A 178 2.00 -18.90 -7.47
N GLY A 179 1.79 -20.20 -7.54
CA GLY A 179 1.62 -20.95 -8.80
C GLY A 179 0.20 -20.88 -9.41
N THR A 180 -0.77 -20.24 -8.75
CA THR A 180 -2.15 -20.17 -9.21
C THR A 180 -2.39 -18.97 -10.14
N LEU A 181 -3.31 -19.13 -11.09
CA LEU A 181 -3.76 -18.03 -11.95
C LEU A 181 -4.40 -16.90 -11.11
N GLN A 182 -5.11 -17.24 -10.04
CA GLN A 182 -5.78 -16.29 -9.15
C GLN A 182 -4.81 -15.32 -8.50
N PHE A 183 -3.63 -15.78 -8.09
CA PHE A 183 -2.59 -14.92 -7.55
C PHE A 183 -2.12 -13.88 -8.58
N TRP A 184 -1.83 -14.30 -9.80
CA TRP A 184 -1.34 -13.40 -10.84
C TRP A 184 -2.42 -12.44 -11.35
N LEU A 185 -3.68 -12.88 -11.38
CA LEU A 185 -4.80 -11.98 -11.69
C LEU A 185 -4.91 -10.87 -10.61
N LEU A 186 -4.81 -11.21 -9.33
CA LEU A 186 -4.80 -10.20 -8.26
C LEU A 186 -3.54 -9.34 -8.28
N TRP A 187 -2.41 -9.88 -8.70
CA TRP A 187 -1.19 -9.11 -8.91
C TRP A 187 -1.40 -8.03 -9.98
N ILE A 188 -2.00 -8.39 -11.12
CA ILE A 188 -2.36 -7.44 -12.19
C ILE A 188 -3.39 -6.43 -11.69
N VAL A 189 -4.44 -6.86 -11.01
CA VAL A 189 -5.47 -6.00 -10.41
C VAL A 189 -4.83 -4.94 -9.51
N LEU A 190 -3.95 -5.34 -8.59
CA LEU A 190 -3.27 -4.42 -7.71
C LEU A 190 -2.30 -3.51 -8.47
N CYS A 191 -1.47 -4.06 -9.35
CA CYS A 191 -0.49 -3.31 -10.12
C CYS A 191 -1.15 -2.21 -10.96
N MET A 192 -2.22 -2.51 -11.69
CA MET A 192 -2.92 -1.54 -12.54
C MET A 192 -3.62 -0.46 -11.71
N ASN A 193 -4.30 -0.83 -10.62
CA ASN A 193 -4.95 0.12 -9.72
C ASN A 193 -3.93 1.08 -9.10
N VAL A 194 -2.81 0.54 -8.63
CA VAL A 194 -1.77 1.33 -7.93
C VAL A 194 -1.01 2.21 -8.92
N THR A 195 -0.67 1.71 -10.10
CA THR A 195 0.04 2.50 -11.14
C THR A 195 -0.78 3.73 -11.50
N ALA A 196 -2.08 3.57 -11.76
CA ALA A 196 -2.97 4.68 -12.07
C ALA A 196 -3.03 5.71 -10.92
N GLY A 197 -3.19 5.25 -9.66
CA GLY A 197 -3.27 6.14 -8.50
C GLY A 197 -1.99 6.89 -8.18
N ILE A 198 -0.82 6.24 -8.29
CA ILE A 198 0.49 6.90 -8.10
C ILE A 198 0.68 7.99 -9.15
N GLY A 199 0.26 7.77 -10.40
CA GLY A 199 0.37 8.76 -11.46
C GLY A 199 -0.32 10.10 -11.15
N ILE A 200 -1.46 10.08 -10.44
CA ILE A 200 -2.10 11.31 -9.96
C ILE A 200 -1.39 11.88 -8.72
N LEU A 201 -1.10 11.03 -7.73
CA LEU A 201 -0.55 11.50 -6.45
C LEU A 201 0.80 12.20 -6.61
N GLU A 202 1.69 11.64 -7.43
CA GLU A 202 3.02 12.19 -7.66
C GLU A 202 2.97 13.55 -8.36
N GLN A 203 2.02 13.72 -9.27
CA GLN A 203 1.89 14.92 -10.09
C GLN A 203 0.81 15.88 -9.57
N ALA A 204 0.16 15.60 -8.44
CA ALA A 204 -1.01 16.34 -7.96
C ALA A 204 -0.79 17.86 -7.89
N SER A 205 0.32 18.30 -7.28
CA SER A 205 0.62 19.72 -7.14
C SER A 205 0.92 20.41 -8.48
N PRO A 206 1.85 19.92 -9.32
CA PRO A 206 2.06 20.53 -10.62
C PRO A 206 0.85 20.38 -11.55
N MET A 207 0.14 19.25 -11.52
CA MET A 207 -1.03 19.00 -12.36
C MET A 207 -2.13 20.05 -12.15
N ILE A 208 -2.53 20.35 -10.93
CA ILE A 208 -3.59 21.34 -10.68
C ILE A 208 -3.14 22.76 -11.05
N GLN A 209 -1.85 23.09 -10.85
CA GLN A 209 -1.32 24.41 -11.20
C GLN A 209 -1.20 24.58 -12.72
N GLU A 210 -0.82 23.54 -13.45
CA GLU A 210 -0.65 23.58 -14.90
C GLU A 210 -2.01 23.51 -15.65
N LEU A 211 -2.95 22.68 -15.15
CA LEU A 211 -4.32 22.59 -15.71
C LEU A 211 -5.12 23.89 -15.54
N PHE A 212 -4.87 24.66 -14.46
CA PHE A 212 -5.60 25.88 -14.13
C PHE A 212 -4.65 27.08 -13.97
N ARG A 213 -3.78 27.29 -14.98
CA ARG A 213 -2.70 28.32 -14.97
C ARG A 213 -3.23 29.69 -14.50
N GLY A 214 -2.47 30.30 -13.60
CA GLY A 214 -2.76 31.63 -13.06
C GLY A 214 -3.89 31.70 -12.04
N ARG A 215 -4.61 30.59 -11.78
CA ARG A 215 -5.72 30.53 -10.82
C ARG A 215 -5.38 29.80 -9.52
N ILE A 216 -4.34 28.97 -9.52
CA ILE A 216 -3.94 28.16 -8.38
C ILE A 216 -2.57 28.61 -7.87
N THR A 217 -2.54 29.08 -6.63
CA THR A 217 -1.28 29.41 -5.94
C THR A 217 -0.58 28.14 -5.44
N ALA A 218 0.73 28.22 -5.17
CA ALA A 218 1.48 27.11 -4.59
C ALA A 218 0.89 26.63 -3.24
N THR A 219 0.37 27.55 -2.44
CA THR A 219 -0.31 27.24 -1.16
C THR A 219 -1.61 26.47 -1.39
N ALA A 220 -2.43 26.88 -2.37
CA ALA A 220 -3.65 26.16 -2.72
C ALA A 220 -3.35 24.76 -3.27
N ALA A 221 -2.29 24.60 -4.09
CA ALA A 221 -1.85 23.31 -4.57
C ALA A 221 -1.36 22.38 -3.44
N ALA A 222 -0.66 22.93 -2.44
CA ALA A 222 -0.29 22.17 -1.24
C ALA A 222 -1.53 21.73 -0.44
N GLY A 223 -2.53 22.60 -0.30
CA GLY A 223 -3.82 22.26 0.30
C GLY A 223 -4.55 21.14 -0.46
N PHE A 224 -4.50 21.16 -1.78
CA PHE A 224 -5.07 20.09 -2.60
C PHE A 224 -4.37 18.74 -2.36
N VAL A 225 -3.04 18.70 -2.28
CA VAL A 225 -2.29 17.47 -1.94
C VAL A 225 -2.66 16.95 -0.56
N ALA A 226 -2.82 17.84 0.43
CA ALA A 226 -3.27 17.45 1.77
C ALA A 226 -4.69 16.86 1.74
N LEU A 227 -5.60 17.45 0.97
CA LEU A 227 -6.95 16.92 0.76
C LEU A 227 -6.91 15.53 0.13
N LEU A 228 -6.12 15.32 -0.91
CA LEU A 228 -5.96 14.00 -1.54
C LEU A 228 -5.40 12.96 -0.54
N SER A 229 -4.47 13.34 0.33
CA SER A 229 -3.96 12.45 1.37
C SER A 229 -5.05 12.05 2.38
N LEU A 230 -5.95 12.97 2.72
CA LEU A 230 -7.11 12.69 3.56
C LEU A 230 -8.07 11.69 2.89
N PHE A 231 -8.37 11.89 1.60
CA PHE A 231 -9.21 10.98 0.83
C PHE A 231 -8.55 9.61 0.63
N ASN A 232 -7.22 9.54 0.46
CA ASN A 232 -6.47 8.29 0.44
C ASN A 232 -6.62 7.52 1.76
N MET A 233 -6.43 8.21 2.88
CA MET A 233 -6.60 7.64 4.22
C MET A 233 -8.03 7.16 4.47
N GLY A 234 -9.00 8.03 4.26
CA GLY A 234 -10.43 7.71 4.43
C GLY A 234 -10.91 6.61 3.49
N GLY A 235 -10.44 6.63 2.24
CA GLY A 235 -10.74 5.62 1.25
C GLY A 235 -10.28 4.22 1.65
N ARG A 236 -9.14 4.10 2.34
CA ARG A 236 -8.66 2.80 2.85
C ARG A 236 -9.63 2.18 3.84
N PHE A 237 -10.17 2.98 4.74
CA PHE A 237 -11.12 2.50 5.73
C PHE A 237 -12.52 2.29 5.14
N ILE A 238 -13.04 3.28 4.41
CA ILE A 238 -14.42 3.25 3.88
C ILE A 238 -14.59 2.12 2.88
N TRP A 239 -13.78 2.09 1.81
CA TRP A 239 -13.94 1.13 0.73
C TRP A 239 -13.66 -0.32 1.17
N SER A 240 -12.67 -0.54 2.02
CA SER A 240 -12.39 -1.88 2.54
C SER A 240 -13.52 -2.37 3.45
N SER A 241 -14.13 -1.48 4.26
CA SER A 241 -15.32 -1.80 5.06
C SER A 241 -16.53 -2.10 4.18
N VAL A 242 -16.79 -1.27 3.16
CA VAL A 242 -17.87 -1.50 2.18
C VAL A 242 -17.69 -2.84 1.47
N SER A 243 -16.44 -3.25 1.21
CA SER A 243 -16.14 -4.51 0.55
C SER A 243 -16.57 -5.75 1.36
N ASP A 244 -16.74 -5.65 2.69
CA ASP A 244 -17.30 -6.72 3.51
C ASP A 244 -18.77 -7.02 3.16
N TYR A 245 -19.50 -6.01 2.69
CA TYR A 245 -20.92 -6.11 2.32
C TYR A 245 -21.12 -6.49 0.86
N ILE A 246 -20.52 -5.73 -0.07
CA ILE A 246 -20.72 -5.93 -1.53
C ILE A 246 -19.80 -7.01 -2.13
N GLY A 247 -18.78 -7.46 -1.39
CA GLY A 247 -17.78 -8.42 -1.82
C GLY A 247 -16.58 -7.77 -2.53
N ARG A 248 -15.40 -8.40 -2.43
CA ARG A 248 -14.12 -7.85 -2.91
C ARG A 248 -14.11 -7.64 -4.41
N LYS A 249 -14.56 -8.65 -5.16
CA LYS A 249 -14.62 -8.61 -6.63
C LYS A 249 -15.48 -7.46 -7.12
N ASN A 250 -16.64 -7.24 -6.51
CA ASN A 250 -17.55 -6.14 -6.88
C ASN A 250 -16.97 -4.77 -6.48
N THR A 251 -16.26 -4.69 -5.37
CA THR A 251 -15.56 -3.45 -4.98
C THR A 251 -14.51 -3.06 -6.01
N TYR A 252 -13.69 -4.00 -6.47
CA TYR A 252 -12.72 -3.73 -7.54
C TYR A 252 -13.39 -3.45 -8.88
N TYR A 253 -14.54 -4.09 -9.18
CA TYR A 253 -15.34 -3.74 -10.35
C TYR A 253 -15.74 -2.25 -10.32
N VAL A 254 -16.22 -1.76 -9.17
CA VAL A 254 -16.54 -0.34 -9.00
C VAL A 254 -15.29 0.54 -9.18
N PHE A 255 -14.15 0.16 -8.59
CA PHE A 255 -12.91 0.92 -8.73
C PHE A 255 -12.48 1.07 -10.19
N PHE A 256 -12.54 0.00 -10.96
CA PHE A 256 -12.13 0.04 -12.36
C PHE A 256 -13.14 0.79 -13.22
N VAL A 257 -14.43 0.47 -13.14
CA VAL A 257 -15.46 1.11 -13.98
C VAL A 257 -15.58 2.60 -13.68
N LEU A 258 -15.72 2.97 -12.40
CA LEU A 258 -15.77 4.37 -12.01
C LEU A 258 -14.44 5.08 -12.29
N GLY A 259 -13.32 4.41 -12.04
CA GLY A 259 -11.98 4.93 -12.36
C GLY A 259 -11.85 5.26 -13.85
N ILE A 260 -12.19 4.35 -14.76
CA ILE A 260 -12.16 4.58 -16.21
C ILE A 260 -12.91 5.86 -16.56
N VAL A 261 -14.14 6.04 -16.04
CA VAL A 261 -14.94 7.22 -16.28
C VAL A 261 -14.27 8.50 -15.74
N LEU A 262 -13.79 8.45 -14.51
CA LEU A 262 -13.21 9.62 -13.86
C LEU A 262 -11.87 10.04 -14.47
N TYR A 263 -10.98 9.07 -14.81
CA TYR A 263 -9.73 9.37 -15.51
C TYR A 263 -9.96 9.91 -16.92
N TYR A 264 -11.02 9.46 -17.60
CA TYR A 264 -11.42 9.99 -18.91
C TYR A 264 -11.99 11.41 -18.82
N LEU A 265 -12.70 11.74 -17.75
CA LEU A 265 -13.31 13.06 -17.54
C LEU A 265 -12.31 14.08 -16.97
N ALA A 266 -11.33 13.66 -16.17
CA ALA A 266 -10.42 14.55 -15.46
C ALA A 266 -9.75 15.61 -16.37
N PRO A 267 -9.18 15.28 -17.55
CA PRO A 267 -8.57 16.28 -18.44
C PRO A 267 -9.56 17.34 -18.91
N ARG A 268 -10.81 16.96 -19.10
CA ARG A 268 -11.87 17.86 -19.61
C ARG A 268 -12.32 18.90 -18.60
N THR A 269 -11.92 18.79 -17.35
CA THR A 269 -12.20 19.79 -16.30
C THR A 269 -11.23 20.96 -16.33
N GLY A 270 -10.09 20.83 -17.02
CA GLY A 270 -9.06 21.86 -17.14
C GLY A 270 -9.48 23.09 -17.93
N ALA A 271 -8.54 24.02 -18.12
CA ALA A 271 -8.78 25.29 -18.78
C ALA A 271 -9.21 25.16 -20.26
N SER A 272 -8.76 24.11 -20.94
CA SER A 272 -9.17 23.78 -22.32
C SER A 272 -10.58 23.15 -22.43
N GLY A 273 -11.20 22.81 -21.31
CA GLY A 273 -12.54 22.19 -21.25
C GLY A 273 -13.53 23.00 -20.41
N LEU A 274 -14.12 22.35 -19.41
CA LEU A 274 -15.13 22.95 -18.51
C LEU A 274 -14.59 24.03 -17.57
N ASN A 275 -13.27 24.15 -17.45
CA ASN A 275 -12.58 25.11 -16.59
C ASN A 275 -13.09 25.14 -15.13
N SER A 276 -13.40 23.96 -14.58
CA SER A 276 -14.00 23.80 -13.25
C SER A 276 -13.03 23.16 -12.24
N ILE A 277 -12.40 23.99 -11.43
CA ILE A 277 -11.52 23.54 -10.33
C ILE A 277 -12.27 22.62 -9.35
N PRO A 278 -13.49 22.95 -8.85
CA PRO A 278 -14.19 22.08 -7.93
C PRO A 278 -14.43 20.67 -8.50
N LEU A 279 -14.83 20.60 -9.77
CA LEU A 279 -15.07 19.31 -10.42
C LEU A 279 -13.80 18.47 -10.52
N PHE A 280 -12.67 19.09 -10.89
CA PHE A 280 -11.37 18.41 -10.92
C PHE A 280 -10.98 17.88 -9.54
N VAL A 281 -11.13 18.72 -8.50
CA VAL A 281 -10.80 18.33 -7.11
C VAL A 281 -11.66 17.15 -6.64
N ILE A 282 -12.95 17.16 -6.93
CA ILE A 282 -13.86 16.05 -6.59
C ILE A 282 -13.44 14.77 -7.32
N ILE A 283 -13.20 14.84 -8.63
CA ILE A 283 -12.76 13.70 -9.44
C ILE A 283 -11.46 13.14 -8.88
N ALA A 284 -10.44 13.96 -8.65
CA ALA A 284 -9.17 13.54 -8.12
C ALA A 284 -9.30 12.92 -6.71
N ALA A 285 -10.13 13.52 -5.85
CA ALA A 285 -10.38 13.02 -4.50
C ALA A 285 -11.03 11.62 -4.52
N VAL A 286 -12.04 11.40 -5.38
CA VAL A 286 -12.68 10.08 -5.55
C VAL A 286 -11.70 9.06 -6.10
N ILE A 287 -10.92 9.40 -7.13
CA ILE A 287 -9.88 8.52 -7.69
C ILE A 287 -8.89 8.09 -6.61
N VAL A 288 -8.38 9.05 -5.84
CA VAL A 288 -7.38 8.77 -4.79
C VAL A 288 -7.98 7.99 -3.62
N SER A 289 -9.28 8.19 -3.32
CA SER A 289 -9.98 7.36 -2.34
C SER A 289 -10.06 5.89 -2.79
N MET A 290 -10.34 5.63 -4.07
CA MET A 290 -10.38 4.28 -4.65
C MET A 290 -8.98 3.65 -4.72
N TYR A 291 -7.93 4.44 -5.01
CA TYR A 291 -6.55 3.98 -4.91
C TYR A 291 -6.22 3.47 -3.51
N GLY A 292 -6.53 4.26 -2.47
CA GLY A 292 -6.36 3.86 -1.08
C GLY A 292 -7.19 2.62 -0.73
N GLY A 293 -8.45 2.59 -1.15
CA GLY A 293 -9.38 1.49 -0.94
C GLY A 293 -8.92 0.19 -1.60
N GLY A 294 -8.42 0.26 -2.83
CA GLY A 294 -7.90 -0.91 -3.55
C GLY A 294 -6.74 -1.56 -2.81
N PHE A 295 -5.80 -0.74 -2.35
CA PHE A 295 -4.67 -1.23 -1.57
C PHE A 295 -5.09 -1.88 -0.23
N ALA A 296 -6.09 -1.32 0.45
CA ALA A 296 -6.57 -1.82 1.73
C ALA A 296 -7.50 -3.05 1.62
N THR A 297 -8.18 -3.23 0.48
CA THR A 297 -9.10 -4.35 0.24
C THR A 297 -8.38 -5.64 -0.15
N VAL A 298 -7.19 -5.54 -0.74
CA VAL A 298 -6.44 -6.70 -1.26
C VAL A 298 -6.14 -7.79 -0.23
N PRO A 299 -5.69 -7.48 1.00
CA PRO A 299 -5.40 -8.55 1.97
C PRO A 299 -6.64 -9.38 2.32
N ALA A 300 -7.80 -8.72 2.44
CA ALA A 300 -9.07 -9.40 2.65
C ALA A 300 -9.50 -10.23 1.42
N TYR A 301 -9.18 -9.77 0.21
CA TYR A 301 -9.43 -10.52 -1.01
C TYR A 301 -8.56 -11.79 -1.09
N LEU A 302 -7.29 -11.68 -0.71
CA LEU A 302 -6.39 -12.84 -0.60
C LEU A 302 -6.88 -13.84 0.45
N ARG A 303 -7.32 -13.36 1.60
CA ARG A 303 -7.91 -14.21 2.64
C ARG A 303 -9.14 -14.94 2.14
N ASP A 304 -10.01 -14.27 1.38
CA ASP A 304 -11.22 -14.87 0.83
C ASP A 304 -10.90 -15.97 -0.19
N LEU A 305 -9.83 -15.84 -0.98
CA LEU A 305 -9.44 -16.83 -2.00
C LEU A 305 -8.53 -17.94 -1.47
N PHE A 306 -7.62 -17.65 -0.54
CA PHE A 306 -6.54 -18.56 -0.13
C PHE A 306 -6.61 -19.00 1.33
N GLY A 307 -7.59 -18.48 2.10
CA GLY A 307 -7.72 -18.78 3.54
C GLY A 307 -6.80 -17.90 4.40
N THR A 308 -6.74 -18.24 5.70
CA THR A 308 -6.06 -17.42 6.72
C THR A 308 -4.68 -17.93 7.13
N MET A 309 -4.32 -19.17 6.78
CA MET A 309 -3.14 -19.86 7.31
C MET A 309 -1.82 -19.12 7.01
N GLU A 310 -1.57 -18.76 5.74
CA GLU A 310 -0.37 -18.04 5.31
C GLU A 310 -0.71 -16.73 4.57
N VAL A 311 -1.85 -16.11 4.90
CA VAL A 311 -2.34 -14.91 4.20
C VAL A 311 -1.33 -13.75 4.23
N GLY A 312 -0.58 -13.59 5.31
CA GLY A 312 0.47 -12.58 5.41
C GLY A 312 1.62 -12.84 4.44
N ALA A 313 2.03 -14.11 4.29
CA ALA A 313 3.09 -14.49 3.34
C ALA A 313 2.63 -14.34 1.89
N ILE A 314 1.38 -14.71 1.57
CA ILE A 314 0.78 -14.53 0.24
C ILE A 314 0.67 -13.04 -0.09
N HIS A 315 0.20 -12.23 0.87
CA HIS A 315 0.13 -10.79 0.72
C HIS A 315 1.52 -10.17 0.52
N GLY A 316 2.53 -10.62 1.27
CA GLY A 316 3.90 -10.17 1.08
C GLY A 316 4.41 -10.37 -0.34
N ARG A 317 4.17 -11.54 -0.94
CA ARG A 317 4.51 -11.78 -2.35
C ARG A 317 3.70 -10.91 -3.31
N LEU A 318 2.44 -10.66 -3.01
CA LEU A 318 1.60 -9.80 -3.84
C LEU A 318 2.07 -8.33 -3.83
N LEU A 319 2.72 -7.86 -2.75
CA LEU A 319 3.27 -6.51 -2.68
C LEU A 319 4.36 -6.21 -3.71
N THR A 320 4.91 -7.21 -4.38
CA THR A 320 5.77 -7.01 -5.55
C THR A 320 5.04 -6.29 -6.69
N ALA A 321 3.71 -6.43 -6.80
CA ALA A 321 2.87 -5.65 -7.70
C ALA A 321 2.93 -4.15 -7.39
N TRP A 322 2.95 -3.81 -6.11
CA TRP A 322 3.10 -2.42 -5.68
C TRP A 322 4.50 -1.87 -5.95
N SER A 323 5.55 -2.69 -5.75
CA SER A 323 6.92 -2.30 -6.12
C SER A 323 7.04 -2.05 -7.63
N ALA A 324 6.45 -2.90 -8.45
CA ALA A 324 6.40 -2.72 -9.89
C ALA A 324 5.64 -1.43 -10.27
N ALA A 325 4.48 -1.19 -9.68
CA ALA A 325 3.70 0.02 -9.90
C ALA A 325 4.43 1.30 -9.46
N GLY A 326 5.19 1.24 -8.36
CA GLY A 326 6.01 2.34 -7.86
C GLY A 326 7.19 2.71 -8.75
N ILE A 327 7.58 1.82 -9.67
CA ILE A 327 8.55 2.10 -10.74
C ILE A 327 7.80 2.53 -12.01
N PHE A 328 6.84 1.72 -12.46
CA PHE A 328 6.15 1.95 -13.73
C PHE A 328 5.34 3.24 -13.74
N GLY A 329 4.68 3.60 -12.63
CA GLY A 329 3.88 4.82 -12.53
C GLY A 329 4.69 6.08 -12.83
N PRO A 330 5.70 6.41 -12.01
CA PRO A 330 6.56 7.57 -12.22
C PRO A 330 7.27 7.58 -13.59
N VAL A 331 7.83 6.43 -13.99
CA VAL A 331 8.54 6.31 -15.28
C VAL A 331 7.59 6.60 -16.44
N LEU A 332 6.39 6.00 -16.44
CA LEU A 332 5.41 6.18 -17.49
C LEU A 332 4.94 7.64 -17.59
N VAL A 333 4.60 8.25 -16.45
CA VAL A 333 4.14 9.65 -16.41
C VAL A 333 5.22 10.60 -16.89
N ASN A 334 6.44 10.48 -16.37
CA ASN A 334 7.54 11.36 -16.72
C ASN A 334 7.95 11.19 -18.20
N TYR A 335 8.00 9.93 -18.70
CA TYR A 335 8.34 9.66 -20.10
C TYR A 335 7.30 10.26 -21.07
N ILE A 336 6.00 10.08 -20.79
CA ILE A 336 4.93 10.63 -21.62
C ILE A 336 5.01 12.15 -21.62
N ARG A 337 5.18 12.78 -20.46
CA ARG A 337 5.25 14.24 -20.34
C ARG A 337 6.48 14.82 -21.07
N GLU A 338 7.63 14.17 -20.95
CA GLU A 338 8.84 14.60 -21.65
C GLU A 338 8.69 14.44 -23.18
N TYR A 339 8.13 13.33 -23.63
CA TYR A 339 7.86 13.07 -25.04
C TYR A 339 6.89 14.10 -25.64
N GLU A 340 5.79 14.39 -24.97
CA GLU A 340 4.81 15.40 -25.40
C GLU A 340 5.42 16.81 -25.39
N LYS A 341 6.20 17.15 -24.37
CA LYS A 341 6.92 18.42 -24.29
C LYS A 341 7.88 18.60 -25.47
N ASN A 342 8.61 17.55 -25.84
CA ASN A 342 9.56 17.60 -26.98
C ASN A 342 8.83 17.76 -28.32
N LYS A 343 7.56 17.40 -28.41
CA LYS A 343 6.68 17.66 -29.55
C LYS A 343 6.04 19.04 -29.55
N GLY A 344 6.34 19.88 -28.55
CA GLY A 344 5.75 21.21 -28.43
C GLY A 344 4.32 21.24 -27.88
N VAL A 345 3.83 20.10 -27.33
CA VAL A 345 2.50 20.03 -26.70
C VAL A 345 2.53 20.87 -25.41
N PRO A 346 1.51 21.72 -25.15
CA PRO A 346 1.41 22.45 -23.90
C PRO A 346 1.41 21.51 -22.69
N LEU A 347 2.09 21.90 -21.61
CA LEU A 347 2.22 21.05 -20.39
C LEU A 347 0.88 20.61 -19.82
N ALA A 348 -0.15 21.46 -19.89
CA ALA A 348 -1.49 21.11 -19.44
C ALA A 348 -2.10 19.96 -20.26
N ASP A 349 -1.89 19.95 -21.57
CA ASP A 349 -2.46 18.93 -22.47
C ASP A 349 -1.72 17.60 -22.38
N SER A 350 -0.43 17.61 -21.97
CA SER A 350 0.35 16.39 -21.74
C SER A 350 -0.25 15.48 -20.65
N TYR A 351 -0.97 16.06 -19.68
CA TYR A 351 -1.70 15.26 -18.68
C TYR A 351 -2.87 14.50 -19.28
N SER A 352 -3.48 14.99 -20.35
CA SER A 352 -4.57 14.27 -21.03
C SER A 352 -4.10 12.93 -21.55
N THR A 353 -2.94 12.88 -22.21
CA THR A 353 -2.34 11.63 -22.68
C THR A 353 -2.02 10.69 -21.53
N VAL A 354 -1.41 11.21 -20.45
CA VAL A 354 -1.12 10.42 -19.26
C VAL A 354 -2.40 9.80 -18.68
N LEU A 355 -3.46 10.59 -18.50
CA LEU A 355 -4.71 10.14 -17.89
C LEU A 355 -5.45 9.13 -18.80
N TYR A 356 -5.39 9.27 -20.12
CA TYR A 356 -5.95 8.28 -21.05
C TYR A 356 -5.15 6.97 -21.08
N VAL A 357 -3.83 7.01 -20.91
CA VAL A 357 -3.04 5.78 -20.72
C VAL A 357 -3.44 5.08 -19.42
N MET A 358 -3.71 5.83 -18.33
CA MET A 358 -4.23 5.25 -17.09
C MET A 358 -5.61 4.58 -17.30
N VAL A 359 -6.48 5.12 -18.16
CA VAL A 359 -7.74 4.45 -18.56
C VAL A 359 -7.44 3.07 -19.16
N GLY A 360 -6.47 2.97 -20.06
CA GLY A 360 -6.05 1.69 -20.64
C GLY A 360 -5.58 0.68 -19.58
N LEU A 361 -4.76 1.13 -18.61
CA LEU A 361 -4.32 0.27 -17.50
C LEU A 361 -5.49 -0.20 -16.64
N LEU A 362 -6.46 0.67 -16.36
CA LEU A 362 -7.65 0.31 -15.58
C LEU A 362 -8.55 -0.69 -16.34
N VAL A 363 -8.62 -0.62 -17.67
CA VAL A 363 -9.30 -1.65 -18.49
C VAL A 363 -8.63 -3.02 -18.33
N VAL A 364 -7.29 -3.08 -18.38
CA VAL A 364 -6.54 -4.31 -18.13
C VAL A 364 -6.82 -4.85 -16.73
N GLY A 365 -6.82 -3.97 -15.70
CA GLY A 365 -7.16 -4.34 -14.33
C GLY A 365 -8.60 -4.86 -14.20
N LEU A 366 -9.56 -4.24 -14.90
CA LEU A 366 -10.96 -4.69 -14.96
C LEU A 366 -11.08 -6.10 -15.54
N LEU A 367 -10.45 -6.37 -16.68
CA LEU A 367 -10.46 -7.68 -17.32
C LEU A 367 -9.84 -8.75 -16.41
N ALA A 368 -8.72 -8.43 -15.75
CA ALA A 368 -8.10 -9.32 -14.78
C ALA A 368 -9.05 -9.61 -13.60
N ASN A 369 -9.69 -8.59 -13.04
CA ASN A 369 -10.64 -8.78 -11.94
C ASN A 369 -11.88 -9.60 -12.34
N LEU A 370 -12.39 -9.41 -13.54
CA LEU A 370 -13.51 -10.20 -14.05
C LEU A 370 -13.14 -11.69 -14.21
N ALA A 371 -11.89 -11.98 -14.58
CA ALA A 371 -11.38 -13.33 -14.75
C ALA A 371 -11.14 -14.08 -13.42
N VAL A 372 -11.10 -13.39 -12.25
CA VAL A 372 -10.92 -14.04 -10.94
C VAL A 372 -12.06 -15.00 -10.67
N ARG A 373 -11.70 -16.26 -10.35
CA ARG A 373 -12.60 -17.37 -9.98
C ARG A 373 -12.13 -18.01 -8.67
N PRO A 374 -12.97 -18.80 -7.97
CA PRO A 374 -12.55 -19.58 -6.82
C PRO A 374 -11.31 -20.43 -7.14
N VAL A 375 -10.48 -20.66 -6.12
CA VAL A 375 -9.30 -21.53 -6.25
C VAL A 375 -9.76 -22.98 -6.31
N ASP A 376 -9.19 -23.75 -7.25
CA ASP A 376 -9.47 -25.16 -7.44
C ASP A 376 -9.08 -25.98 -6.20
N SER A 377 -9.88 -27.00 -5.86
CA SER A 377 -9.67 -27.90 -4.72
C SER A 377 -8.34 -28.66 -4.74
N LYS A 378 -7.75 -28.84 -5.93
CA LYS A 378 -6.42 -29.47 -6.08
C LYS A 378 -5.30 -28.68 -5.40
N TYR A 379 -5.50 -27.38 -5.17
CA TYR A 379 -4.54 -26.50 -4.53
C TYR A 379 -4.76 -26.37 -3.01
N TRP A 380 -5.81 -26.97 -2.46
CA TRP A 380 -6.09 -26.89 -1.05
C TRP A 380 -5.05 -27.63 -0.22
N TYR A 381 -4.70 -27.05 0.93
CA TYR A 381 -3.79 -27.66 1.88
C TYR A 381 -4.40 -28.95 2.46
N LYS A 382 -3.66 -30.06 2.34
CA LYS A 382 -4.00 -31.35 2.93
C LYS A 382 -3.07 -31.61 4.11
N ALA A 383 -3.59 -31.84 5.30
CA ALA A 383 -2.79 -32.04 6.51
C ALA A 383 -1.84 -33.26 6.43
N GLU A 384 -2.19 -34.27 5.62
CA GLU A 384 -1.36 -35.47 5.38
C GLU A 384 0.02 -35.20 4.78
N ASN A 385 0.22 -34.04 4.13
CA ASN A 385 1.52 -33.66 3.59
C ASN A 385 2.46 -32.99 4.61
N ALA A 386 1.98 -32.75 5.85
CA ALA A 386 2.77 -32.10 6.90
C ALA A 386 3.79 -33.03 7.55
N ASP A 387 3.54 -34.34 7.60
CA ASP A 387 4.40 -35.30 8.30
C ASP A 387 5.68 -35.65 7.55
N ASN A 388 5.80 -35.31 6.27
CA ASN A 388 7.00 -35.63 5.47
C ASN A 388 8.06 -34.52 5.45
N ASN A 389 7.83 -33.33 6.05
CA ASN A 389 8.80 -32.22 5.93
C ASN A 389 9.14 -31.46 7.21
N VAL A 390 8.60 -31.79 8.39
CA VAL A 390 9.06 -31.16 9.65
C VAL A 390 8.83 -32.14 10.79
N ALA A 391 9.89 -32.64 11.40
CA ALA A 391 9.84 -33.15 12.76
C ALA A 391 9.39 -32.03 13.70
N VAL A 392 8.15 -32.08 14.16
CA VAL A 392 7.62 -31.15 15.16
C VAL A 392 8.32 -31.48 16.47
N PRO A 393 9.04 -30.53 17.12
CA PRO A 393 9.53 -30.76 18.46
C PRO A 393 8.34 -31.00 19.37
N SER A 394 8.39 -32.11 20.09
CA SER A 394 7.39 -32.51 21.11
C SER A 394 7.13 -31.37 22.09
N PRO A 395 5.86 -31.17 22.57
CA PRO A 395 5.51 -30.14 23.54
C PRO A 395 6.17 -30.29 24.94
N ALA A 396 7.04 -31.25 25.14
CA ALA A 396 7.66 -31.57 26.44
C ALA A 396 8.88 -30.69 26.81
N ALA A 397 9.33 -29.74 25.97
CA ALA A 397 10.55 -28.96 26.23
C ALA A 397 10.29 -27.48 26.58
N VAL A 398 9.12 -27.09 27.06
CA VAL A 398 8.85 -25.72 27.56
C VAL A 398 8.34 -25.82 29.02
N ARG A 399 9.13 -26.41 29.87
CA ARG A 399 9.15 -26.19 31.32
C ARG A 399 10.60 -26.10 31.72
N GLY A 400 11.09 -24.89 31.83
CA GLY A 400 12.38 -24.50 32.32
C GLY A 400 12.51 -23.00 32.28
#